data_6ff177d63f5f2ed0f56a3fa769871c3e
#
_entry.id   6ff177d63f5f2ed0f56a3fa769871c3e
#
_cell.length_a   1.000
_cell.length_b   1.000
_cell.length_c   1.000
_cell.angle_alpha   90.00
_cell.angle_beta   90.00
_cell.angle_gamma   90.00
#
_symmetry.space_group_name_H-M   'P 1'
#
loop_
_entity.id
_entity.type
_entity.pdbx_description
1 polymer ?
#
loop_
_entity_poly.entity_id
_entity_poly.type
_entity_poly.pdbx_seq_one_letter_code
_entity_poly.pdbx_strand_id
1 'polypeptide(L)'
;IGISENVGPQANLGRQGSENAFQAFSKVFFNTQFYPEVPLQNLSYLGQVKQIKQPLDRPEATQMVQELDRLILDLLTQHVAPDQIPIIVGGGHNNALPLMRWASANGKLSVVNIDAHADLRPTDKRHSGNSFSFALEEGLLENYGVYGLHEAFNNAAIRNQLTNPQISHRFFEDYLQGPYQLLDDVLGFVSHQHHAVGIEIDMDSIAYMPSSAFSPSGWSLDQIRTLLLKLG
;
A
#
# COMPACT_ATOMS: atom_id res chain seq x y z
N ILE A 1 -5.34 -12.39 0.40
CA ILE A 1 -4.03 -13.00 0.68
C ILE A 1 -3.41 -12.29 1.87
N GLY A 2 -2.94 -13.06 2.86
CA GLY A 2 -2.14 -12.54 3.97
C GLY A 2 -0.65 -12.57 3.64
N ILE A 3 0.12 -11.54 4.04
CA ILE A 3 1.58 -11.55 3.92
C ILE A 3 2.20 -11.25 5.27
N SER A 4 3.01 -12.18 5.77
CA SER A 4 3.70 -12.07 7.06
C SER A 4 5.21 -12.05 6.83
N GLU A 5 5.72 -10.85 6.53
CA GLU A 5 7.14 -10.60 6.28
C GLU A 5 7.55 -9.21 6.75
N ASN A 6 8.84 -9.01 6.94
CA ASN A 6 9.44 -7.73 7.28
C ASN A 6 10.72 -7.44 6.48
N VAL A 7 10.96 -8.19 5.39
CA VAL A 7 12.18 -8.05 4.58
C VAL A 7 12.25 -6.69 3.88
N GLY A 8 11.11 -6.16 3.41
CA GLY A 8 11.05 -4.85 2.80
C GLY A 8 11.41 -3.71 3.75
N PRO A 9 10.78 -3.61 4.94
CA PRO A 9 11.21 -2.69 5.99
C PRO A 9 12.69 -2.86 6.38
N GLN A 10 13.19 -4.08 6.56
CA GLN A 10 14.62 -4.31 6.88
C GLN A 10 15.54 -3.81 5.77
N ALA A 11 15.23 -4.08 4.50
CA ALA A 11 15.99 -3.55 3.36
C ALA A 11 15.98 -2.01 3.34
N ASN A 12 14.96 -1.37 3.91
CA ASN A 12 14.80 0.07 4.03
C ASN A 12 15.33 0.66 5.36
N LEU A 13 15.95 -0.14 6.21
CA LEU A 13 16.39 0.23 7.57
C LEU A 13 15.23 0.64 8.50
N GLY A 14 14.02 0.17 8.21
CA GLY A 14 12.83 0.37 9.04
C GLY A 14 12.78 -0.60 10.22
N ARG A 15 11.82 -0.36 11.11
CA ARG A 15 11.56 -1.23 12.26
C ARG A 15 10.93 -2.54 11.80
N GLN A 16 11.14 -3.59 12.58
CA GLN A 16 10.45 -4.87 12.42
C GLN A 16 9.03 -4.78 13.01
N GLY A 17 8.19 -5.76 12.68
CA GLY A 17 6.83 -5.89 13.21
C GLY A 17 5.75 -6.06 12.15
N SER A 18 6.02 -5.68 10.88
CA SER A 18 5.07 -5.83 9.78
C SER A 18 4.67 -7.28 9.51
N GLU A 19 5.52 -8.24 9.86
CA GLU A 19 5.24 -9.68 9.79
C GLU A 19 4.04 -10.12 10.66
N ASN A 20 3.68 -9.33 11.67
CA ASN A 20 2.59 -9.64 12.58
C ASN A 20 1.24 -9.06 12.12
N ALA A 21 1.24 -8.15 11.13
CA ALA A 21 0.05 -7.41 10.73
C ALA A 21 -1.09 -8.33 10.26
N PHE A 22 -0.80 -9.32 9.42
CA PHE A 22 -1.83 -10.25 8.97
C PHE A 22 -2.41 -11.10 10.12
N GLN A 23 -1.58 -11.52 11.07
CA GLN A 23 -2.07 -12.27 12.23
C GLN A 23 -3.03 -11.42 13.08
N ALA A 24 -2.68 -10.15 13.31
CA ALA A 24 -3.55 -9.23 14.04
C ALA A 24 -4.88 -8.99 13.31
N PHE A 25 -4.82 -8.75 12.01
CA PHE A 25 -6.00 -8.59 11.14
C PHE A 25 -6.88 -9.84 11.15
N SER A 26 -6.32 -11.01 10.86
CA SER A 26 -7.08 -12.26 10.70
C SER A 26 -7.78 -12.68 11.98
N LYS A 27 -7.15 -12.46 13.14
CA LYS A 27 -7.76 -12.74 14.45
C LYS A 27 -9.05 -11.95 14.67
N VAL A 28 -9.12 -10.71 14.19
CA VAL A 28 -10.33 -9.90 14.30
C VAL A 28 -11.29 -10.23 13.16
N PHE A 29 -10.81 -10.24 11.92
CA PHE A 29 -11.62 -10.43 10.73
C PHE A 29 -12.43 -11.72 10.75
N PHE A 30 -11.80 -12.86 11.05
CA PHE A 30 -12.50 -14.16 11.11
C PHE A 30 -13.42 -14.32 12.33
N ASN A 31 -13.38 -13.41 13.29
CA ASN A 31 -14.31 -13.36 14.42
C ASN A 31 -15.38 -12.26 14.28
N THR A 32 -15.36 -11.50 13.18
CA THR A 32 -16.36 -10.46 12.94
C THR A 32 -17.71 -11.11 12.60
N GLN A 33 -18.78 -10.57 13.17
CA GLN A 33 -20.13 -10.93 12.75
C GLN A 33 -20.46 -10.18 11.45
N PHE A 34 -20.70 -10.95 10.40
CA PHE A 34 -21.10 -10.40 9.13
C PHE A 34 -22.61 -10.22 9.07
N TYR A 35 -23.04 -9.14 8.45
CA TYR A 35 -24.45 -8.90 8.16
C TYR A 35 -24.89 -9.74 6.96
N PRO A 36 -26.19 -10.12 6.90
CA PRO A 36 -26.72 -10.92 5.78
C PRO A 36 -26.50 -10.29 4.40
N GLU A 37 -26.37 -8.97 4.34
CA GLU A 37 -26.16 -8.20 3.12
C GLU A 37 -24.72 -8.33 2.57
N VAL A 38 -23.76 -8.76 3.39
CA VAL A 38 -22.38 -8.98 2.93
C VAL A 38 -22.28 -10.35 2.25
N PRO A 39 -22.04 -10.41 0.96
CA PRO A 39 -22.04 -11.67 0.20
C PRO A 39 -20.74 -12.46 0.44
N LEU A 40 -20.61 -13.09 1.60
CA LEU A 40 -19.43 -13.87 2.00
C LEU A 40 -19.03 -14.95 0.99
N GLN A 41 -20.02 -15.48 0.23
CA GLN A 41 -19.76 -16.44 -0.85
C GLN A 41 -18.85 -15.86 -1.96
N ASN A 42 -18.73 -14.55 -2.05
CA ASN A 42 -17.86 -13.86 -3.01
C ASN A 42 -16.46 -13.59 -2.45
N LEU A 43 -16.21 -13.92 -1.19
CA LEU A 43 -14.91 -13.75 -0.54
C LEU A 43 -14.15 -15.06 -0.51
N SER A 44 -12.96 -15.10 -1.10
CA SER A 44 -12.06 -16.25 -1.09
C SER A 44 -10.79 -15.94 -0.32
N TYR A 45 -10.46 -16.76 0.65
CA TYR A 45 -9.17 -16.69 1.36
C TYR A 45 -8.17 -17.63 0.70
N LEU A 46 -7.19 -17.07 0.00
CA LEU A 46 -6.17 -17.83 -0.75
C LEU A 46 -5.02 -18.34 0.13
N GLY A 47 -4.96 -17.92 1.40
CA GLY A 47 -3.90 -18.33 2.30
C GLY A 47 -2.95 -17.21 2.70
N GLN A 48 -1.79 -17.60 3.23
CA GLN A 48 -0.79 -16.69 3.77
C GLN A 48 0.60 -17.02 3.22
N VAL A 49 1.30 -16.00 2.73
CA VAL A 49 2.75 -16.05 2.48
C VAL A 49 3.45 -15.69 3.79
N LYS A 50 4.38 -16.53 4.23
CA LYS A 50 5.09 -16.34 5.50
C LYS A 50 6.59 -16.38 5.27
N GLN A 51 7.28 -15.35 5.74
CA GLN A 51 8.74 -15.35 5.83
C GLN A 51 9.20 -16.39 6.86
N ILE A 52 10.06 -17.30 6.42
CA ILE A 52 10.59 -18.36 7.28
C ILE A 52 12.06 -18.13 7.69
N LYS A 53 12.77 -17.25 7.00
CA LYS A 53 14.17 -16.93 7.26
C LYS A 53 14.34 -15.42 7.45
N GLN A 54 15.15 -15.04 8.43
CA GLN A 54 15.57 -13.65 8.59
C GLN A 54 16.79 -13.38 7.72
N PRO A 55 16.88 -12.22 7.04
CA PRO A 55 18.09 -11.84 6.31
C PRO A 55 19.24 -11.57 7.28
N LEU A 56 20.45 -11.91 6.87
CA LEU A 56 21.67 -11.66 7.65
C LEU A 56 22.12 -10.19 7.57
N ASP A 57 21.85 -9.56 6.43
CA ASP A 57 22.22 -8.18 6.14
C ASP A 57 21.24 -7.51 5.16
N ARG A 58 21.48 -6.24 4.86
CA ARG A 58 20.64 -5.47 3.94
C ARG A 58 20.68 -5.95 2.49
N PRO A 59 21.82 -6.33 1.89
CA PRO A 59 21.86 -6.96 0.58
C PRO A 59 20.99 -8.21 0.48
N GLU A 60 21.05 -9.11 1.46
CA GLU A 60 20.21 -10.30 1.49
C GLU A 60 18.72 -9.93 1.64
N ALA A 61 18.40 -8.95 2.49
CA ALA A 61 17.03 -8.44 2.59
C ALA A 61 16.51 -7.92 1.25
N THR A 62 17.31 -7.15 0.52
CA THR A 62 16.96 -6.65 -0.83
C THR A 62 16.71 -7.80 -1.82
N GLN A 63 17.54 -8.83 -1.81
CA GLN A 63 17.34 -10.01 -2.65
C GLN A 63 16.04 -10.74 -2.28
N MET A 64 15.79 -10.92 -0.99
CA MET A 64 14.56 -11.57 -0.51
C MET A 64 13.29 -10.78 -0.91
N VAL A 65 13.35 -9.44 -0.94
CA VAL A 65 12.23 -8.63 -1.47
C VAL A 65 11.98 -8.95 -2.93
N GLN A 66 13.01 -9.05 -3.76
CA GLN A 66 12.86 -9.38 -5.19
C GLN A 66 12.31 -10.80 -5.40
N GLU A 67 12.71 -11.75 -4.56
CA GLU A 67 12.18 -13.12 -4.59
C GLU A 67 10.71 -13.14 -4.18
N LEU A 68 10.36 -12.37 -3.15
CA LEU A 68 8.99 -12.21 -2.68
C LEU A 68 8.09 -11.51 -3.73
N ASP A 69 8.58 -10.47 -4.40
CA ASP A 69 7.87 -9.81 -5.51
C ASP A 69 7.46 -10.83 -6.60
N ARG A 70 8.38 -11.74 -6.97
CA ARG A 70 8.10 -12.80 -7.97
C ARG A 70 7.07 -13.79 -7.44
N LEU A 71 7.27 -14.29 -6.21
CA LEU A 71 6.36 -15.24 -5.60
C LEU A 71 4.93 -14.70 -5.52
N ILE A 72 4.74 -13.45 -5.08
CA ILE A 72 3.41 -12.84 -4.96
C ILE A 72 2.80 -12.65 -6.35
N LEU A 73 3.56 -12.18 -7.33
CA LEU A 73 3.09 -12.02 -8.70
C LEU A 73 2.65 -13.37 -9.29
N ASP A 74 3.42 -14.43 -9.09
CA ASP A 74 3.09 -15.79 -9.54
C ASP A 74 1.80 -16.30 -8.88
N LEU A 75 1.65 -16.10 -7.56
CA LEU A 75 0.44 -16.49 -6.83
C LEU A 75 -0.80 -15.72 -7.33
N LEU A 76 -0.69 -14.42 -7.54
CA LEU A 76 -1.79 -13.62 -8.10
C LEU A 76 -2.15 -14.11 -9.51
N THR A 77 -1.16 -14.31 -10.36
CA THR A 77 -1.37 -14.76 -11.74
C THR A 77 -2.01 -16.15 -11.82
N GLN A 78 -1.69 -17.05 -10.90
CA GLN A 78 -2.21 -18.43 -10.91
C GLN A 78 -3.59 -18.55 -10.25
N HIS A 79 -3.92 -17.69 -9.30
CA HIS A 79 -5.07 -17.90 -8.43
C HIS A 79 -6.12 -16.77 -8.43
N VAL A 80 -5.83 -15.64 -9.08
CA VAL A 80 -6.76 -14.50 -9.14
C VAL A 80 -7.13 -14.24 -10.60
N ALA A 81 -8.40 -14.38 -10.92
CA ALA A 81 -8.89 -14.08 -12.27
C ALA A 81 -8.94 -12.56 -12.52
N PRO A 82 -8.83 -12.08 -13.77
CA PRO A 82 -8.78 -10.65 -14.10
C PRO A 82 -10.00 -9.84 -13.65
N ASP A 83 -11.14 -10.47 -13.44
CA ASP A 83 -12.40 -9.87 -12.97
C ASP A 83 -12.55 -9.91 -11.44
N GLN A 84 -11.60 -10.49 -10.72
CA GLN A 84 -11.58 -10.53 -9.27
C GLN A 84 -10.79 -9.37 -8.68
N ILE A 85 -11.15 -8.96 -7.48
CA ILE A 85 -10.45 -7.89 -6.73
C ILE A 85 -9.53 -8.55 -5.69
N PRO A 86 -8.22 -8.56 -5.90
CA PRO A 86 -7.27 -9.05 -4.91
C PRO A 86 -7.14 -8.07 -3.72
N ILE A 87 -7.17 -8.62 -2.51
CA ILE A 87 -6.88 -7.87 -1.29
C ILE A 87 -5.65 -8.49 -0.64
N ILE A 88 -4.59 -7.69 -0.50
CA ILE A 88 -3.37 -8.05 0.21
C ILE A 88 -3.38 -7.38 1.58
N VAL A 89 -3.11 -8.14 2.63
CA VAL A 89 -3.07 -7.63 4.00
C VAL A 89 -1.77 -8.02 4.67
N GLY A 90 -1.06 -7.03 5.15
CA GLY A 90 0.14 -7.21 5.97
C GLY A 90 1.45 -7.24 5.17
N GLY A 91 2.53 -7.43 5.90
CA GLY A 91 3.90 -7.28 5.40
C GLY A 91 4.32 -5.82 5.22
N GLY A 92 5.46 -5.61 4.59
CA GLY A 92 5.93 -4.27 4.24
C GLY A 92 5.26 -3.73 2.98
N HIS A 93 5.32 -2.41 2.77
CA HIS A 93 4.72 -1.74 1.60
C HIS A 93 5.40 -2.11 0.25
N ASN A 94 6.51 -2.88 0.30
CA ASN A 94 7.07 -3.53 -0.90
C ASN A 94 6.05 -4.41 -1.63
N ASN A 95 5.08 -4.98 -0.94
CA ASN A 95 4.08 -5.88 -1.51
C ASN A 95 3.09 -5.19 -2.46
N ALA A 96 3.06 -3.86 -2.51
CA ALA A 96 2.29 -3.10 -3.49
C ALA A 96 2.80 -3.33 -4.93
N LEU A 97 4.12 -3.45 -5.15
CA LEU A 97 4.67 -3.58 -6.51
C LEU A 97 4.21 -4.84 -7.25
N PRO A 98 4.27 -6.05 -6.69
CA PRO A 98 3.76 -7.24 -7.39
C PRO A 98 2.25 -7.17 -7.64
N LEU A 99 1.47 -6.52 -6.77
CA LEU A 99 0.05 -6.29 -7.01
C LEU A 99 -0.17 -5.33 -8.19
N MET A 100 0.58 -4.23 -8.26
CA MET A 100 0.52 -3.29 -9.38
C MET A 100 0.95 -3.95 -10.70
N ARG A 101 1.99 -4.80 -10.71
CA ARG A 101 2.40 -5.57 -11.89
C ARG A 101 1.30 -6.51 -12.37
N TRP A 102 0.66 -7.23 -11.45
CA TRP A 102 -0.47 -8.10 -11.78
C TRP A 102 -1.65 -7.29 -12.34
N ALA A 103 -2.03 -6.20 -11.69
CA ALA A 103 -3.17 -5.39 -12.09
C ALA A 103 -2.94 -4.72 -13.45
N SER A 104 -1.75 -4.16 -13.70
CA SER A 104 -1.41 -3.49 -14.96
C SER A 104 -1.31 -4.46 -16.16
N ALA A 105 -0.97 -5.72 -15.92
CA ALA A 105 -0.99 -6.76 -16.95
C ALA A 105 -2.42 -7.07 -17.44
N ASN A 106 -3.43 -6.75 -16.64
CA ASN A 106 -4.84 -6.95 -16.97
C ASN A 106 -5.55 -5.68 -17.49
N GLY A 107 -4.84 -4.56 -17.61
CA GLY A 107 -5.37 -3.30 -18.12
C GLY A 107 -4.68 -2.07 -17.55
N LYS A 108 -5.18 -0.89 -17.93
CA LYS A 108 -4.70 0.37 -17.35
C LYS A 108 -4.99 0.43 -15.85
N LEU A 109 -4.03 0.98 -15.11
CA LEU A 109 -4.10 1.09 -13.66
C LEU A 109 -3.73 2.49 -13.19
N SER A 110 -4.49 3.05 -12.27
CA SER A 110 -4.06 4.14 -11.39
C SER A 110 -4.13 3.67 -9.94
N VAL A 111 -3.37 4.29 -9.05
CA VAL A 111 -3.36 3.91 -7.64
C VAL A 111 -3.51 5.15 -6.77
N VAL A 112 -4.35 5.04 -5.74
CA VAL A 112 -4.40 5.96 -4.60
C VAL A 112 -3.71 5.31 -3.42
N ASN A 113 -2.76 6.02 -2.84
CA ASN A 113 -2.07 5.64 -1.61
C ASN A 113 -2.37 6.64 -0.49
N ILE A 114 -2.88 6.16 0.62
CA ILE A 114 -3.05 6.95 1.85
C ILE A 114 -1.84 6.68 2.73
N ASP A 115 -0.91 7.63 2.76
CA ASP A 115 0.42 7.38 3.31
C ASP A 115 1.08 8.67 3.81
N ALA A 116 1.83 8.57 4.89
CA ALA A 116 2.68 9.65 5.40
C ALA A 116 3.97 9.83 4.57
N HIS A 117 4.32 8.83 3.75
CA HIS A 117 5.47 8.78 2.86
C HIS A 117 5.01 8.70 1.38
N ALA A 118 5.79 9.23 0.46
CA ALA A 118 5.47 9.11 -0.95
C ALA A 118 5.89 7.77 -1.58
N ASP A 119 6.74 7.00 -0.90
CA ASP A 119 7.33 5.75 -1.35
C ASP A 119 7.99 5.83 -2.74
N LEU A 120 8.61 7.01 -2.97
CA LEU A 120 9.33 7.38 -4.20
C LEU A 120 10.86 7.43 -3.99
N ARG A 121 11.41 6.54 -3.14
CA ARG A 121 12.87 6.43 -2.99
C ARG A 121 13.51 5.85 -4.25
N PRO A 122 14.84 6.08 -4.47
CA PRO A 122 15.54 5.57 -5.64
C PRO A 122 15.40 4.06 -5.86
N THR A 123 15.47 3.64 -7.11
CA THR A 123 15.29 2.25 -7.56
C THR A 123 16.59 1.44 -7.63
N ASP A 124 17.69 1.96 -7.07
CA ASP A 124 18.99 1.28 -7.02
C ASP A 124 18.95 -0.06 -6.25
N LYS A 125 18.01 -0.19 -5.30
CA LYS A 125 17.78 -1.39 -4.50
C LYS A 125 16.31 -1.53 -4.17
N ARG A 126 15.80 -2.76 -4.19
CA ARG A 126 14.40 -3.02 -3.85
C ARG A 126 14.18 -3.05 -2.33
N HIS A 127 13.19 -2.29 -1.84
CA HIS A 127 12.78 -2.21 -0.43
C HIS A 127 11.36 -1.65 -0.28
N SER A 128 10.84 -1.51 0.94
CA SER A 128 9.47 -1.07 1.18
C SER A 128 9.15 0.37 0.75
N GLY A 129 10.13 1.27 0.68
CA GLY A 129 9.92 2.69 0.40
C GLY A 129 10.09 3.07 -1.07
N ASN A 130 9.99 2.15 -2.04
CA ASN A 130 10.17 2.48 -3.47
C ASN A 130 9.27 1.69 -4.44
N SER A 131 8.18 1.13 -3.94
CA SER A 131 7.23 0.40 -4.79
C SER A 131 6.69 1.27 -5.92
N PHE A 132 6.35 2.52 -5.62
CA PHE A 132 5.78 3.45 -6.60
C PHE A 132 6.83 4.03 -7.55
N SER A 133 8.10 4.18 -7.13
CA SER A 133 9.19 4.50 -8.05
C SER A 133 9.34 3.44 -9.14
N PHE A 134 9.41 2.17 -8.74
CA PHE A 134 9.47 1.05 -9.70
C PHE A 134 8.22 1.02 -10.59
N ALA A 135 7.04 1.20 -10.03
CA ALA A 135 5.79 1.18 -10.79
C ALA A 135 5.74 2.27 -11.86
N LEU A 136 6.22 3.49 -11.54
CA LEU A 136 6.30 4.60 -12.50
C LEU A 136 7.39 4.37 -13.56
N GLU A 137 8.58 3.90 -13.16
CA GLU A 137 9.66 3.60 -14.10
C GLU A 137 9.33 2.43 -15.05
N GLU A 138 8.60 1.43 -14.57
CA GLU A 138 8.12 0.30 -15.38
C GLU A 138 6.89 0.68 -16.25
N GLY A 139 6.33 1.87 -16.08
CA GLY A 139 5.16 2.32 -16.84
C GLY A 139 3.87 1.56 -16.46
N LEU A 140 3.76 1.07 -15.22
CA LEU A 140 2.60 0.31 -14.75
C LEU A 140 1.41 1.21 -14.42
N LEU A 141 1.65 2.49 -14.10
CA LEU A 141 0.64 3.42 -13.63
C LEU A 141 0.35 4.50 -14.66
N GLU A 142 -0.93 4.75 -14.93
CA GLU A 142 -1.39 5.94 -15.64
C GLU A 142 -1.29 7.18 -14.74
N ASN A 143 -1.75 7.06 -13.48
CA ASN A 143 -1.66 8.10 -12.47
C ASN A 143 -1.39 7.50 -11.08
N TYR A 144 -0.69 8.27 -10.25
CA TYR A 144 -0.44 7.98 -8.85
C TYR A 144 -1.00 9.11 -7.98
N GLY A 145 -1.96 8.81 -7.12
CA GLY A 145 -2.47 9.72 -6.09
C GLY A 145 -1.89 9.35 -4.73
N VAL A 146 -1.26 10.30 -4.02
CA VAL A 146 -0.77 10.05 -2.67
C VAL A 146 -1.21 11.18 -1.73
N TYR A 147 -1.94 10.81 -0.67
CA TYR A 147 -2.62 11.77 0.19
C TYR A 147 -2.32 11.51 1.67
N GLY A 148 -2.02 12.59 2.39
CA GLY A 148 -1.64 12.54 3.80
C GLY A 148 -0.13 12.52 4.04
N LEU A 149 0.65 12.91 3.04
CA LEU A 149 2.12 13.03 3.16
C LEU A 149 2.50 13.96 4.30
N HIS A 150 3.37 13.51 5.21
CA HIS A 150 3.93 14.40 6.21
C HIS A 150 5.13 15.18 5.63
N GLU A 151 5.13 16.49 5.80
CA GLU A 151 6.22 17.34 5.32
C GLU A 151 7.59 16.91 5.85
N ALA A 152 7.65 16.51 7.11
CA ALA A 152 8.87 16.09 7.78
C ALA A 152 9.43 14.75 7.29
N PHE A 153 8.61 13.91 6.60
CA PHE A 153 9.01 12.58 6.18
C PHE A 153 9.43 12.51 4.71
N ASN A 154 9.17 13.59 3.96
CA ASN A 154 9.42 13.65 2.52
C ASN A 154 10.49 14.72 2.22
N ASN A 155 11.72 14.28 2.01
CA ASN A 155 12.87 15.15 1.75
C ASN A 155 12.79 15.87 0.39
N ALA A 156 13.73 16.78 0.12
CA ALA A 156 13.76 17.59 -1.11
C ALA A 156 13.80 16.74 -2.40
N ALA A 157 14.50 15.60 -2.40
CA ALA A 157 14.56 14.72 -3.57
C ALA A 157 13.19 14.08 -3.87
N ILE A 158 12.48 13.62 -2.82
CA ILE A 158 11.11 13.10 -2.94
C ILE A 158 10.16 14.20 -3.40
N ARG A 159 10.21 15.39 -2.79
CA ARG A 159 9.38 16.54 -3.19
C ARG A 159 9.57 16.93 -4.65
N ASN A 160 10.79 16.83 -5.17
CA ASN A 160 11.06 17.06 -6.60
C ASN A 160 10.37 16.00 -7.50
N GLN A 161 10.30 14.74 -7.07
CA GLN A 161 9.57 13.71 -7.83
C GLN A 161 8.05 13.95 -7.81
N LEU A 162 7.50 14.53 -6.75
CA LEU A 162 6.09 14.90 -6.66
C LEU A 162 5.67 15.97 -7.70
N THR A 163 6.62 16.65 -8.37
CA THR A 163 6.32 17.56 -9.48
C THR A 163 5.98 16.84 -10.81
N ASN A 164 6.13 15.51 -10.87
CA ASN A 164 5.72 14.73 -12.04
C ASN A 164 4.20 14.89 -12.27
N PRO A 165 3.76 15.26 -13.50
CA PRO A 165 2.33 15.47 -13.80
C PRO A 165 1.45 14.21 -13.62
N GLN A 166 2.03 13.01 -13.60
CA GLN A 166 1.31 11.77 -13.29
C GLN A 166 1.01 11.62 -11.79
N ILE A 167 1.60 12.47 -10.92
CA ILE A 167 1.46 12.37 -9.47
C ILE A 167 0.55 13.47 -8.94
N SER A 168 -0.58 13.07 -8.37
CA SER A 168 -1.44 13.94 -7.57
C SER A 168 -1.14 13.74 -6.09
N HIS A 169 -0.93 14.80 -5.35
CA HIS A 169 -0.57 14.66 -3.95
C HIS A 169 -1.12 15.79 -3.07
N ARG A 170 -1.20 15.53 -1.76
CA ARG A 170 -1.44 16.56 -0.74
C ARG A 170 -0.75 16.19 0.57
N PHE A 171 -0.16 17.20 1.21
CA PHE A 171 0.45 17.04 2.52
C PHE A 171 -0.61 17.02 3.62
N PHE A 172 -0.32 16.30 4.71
CA PHE A 172 -1.21 16.22 5.86
C PHE A 172 -1.43 17.58 6.51
N GLU A 173 -0.39 18.42 6.51
CA GLU A 173 -0.42 19.78 7.01
C GLU A 173 -1.42 20.69 6.26
N ASP A 174 -1.64 20.43 4.96
CA ASP A 174 -2.66 21.14 4.17
C ASP A 174 -4.08 20.86 4.66
N TYR A 175 -4.35 19.62 5.08
CA TYR A 175 -5.63 19.25 5.68
C TYR A 175 -5.86 19.84 7.05
N LEU A 176 -4.80 20.08 7.82
CA LEU A 176 -4.90 20.73 9.14
C LEU A 176 -5.14 22.22 9.03
N GLN A 177 -4.65 22.89 7.99
CA GLN A 177 -4.63 24.34 7.84
C GLN A 177 -5.65 24.86 6.84
N GLY A 178 -6.11 24.04 5.92
CA GLY A 178 -6.96 24.41 4.80
C GLY A 178 -8.37 23.80 4.86
N PRO A 179 -9.21 24.13 3.88
CA PRO A 179 -10.57 23.59 3.76
C PRO A 179 -10.61 22.17 3.15
N TYR A 180 -9.46 21.55 2.93
CA TYR A 180 -9.35 20.28 2.23
C TYR A 180 -9.83 19.11 3.08
N GLN A 181 -10.38 18.09 2.42
CA GLN A 181 -10.82 16.84 3.04
C GLN A 181 -10.24 15.66 2.27
N LEU A 182 -9.69 14.67 3.01
CA LEU A 182 -9.16 13.45 2.40
C LEU A 182 -10.18 12.77 1.47
N LEU A 183 -11.42 12.70 1.91
CA LEU A 183 -12.50 12.07 1.14
C LEU A 183 -12.68 12.74 -0.22
N ASP A 184 -12.68 14.07 -0.27
CA ASP A 184 -12.89 14.84 -1.51
C ASP A 184 -11.72 14.63 -2.50
N ASP A 185 -10.48 14.64 -1.99
CA ASP A 185 -9.31 14.42 -2.83
C ASP A 185 -9.30 13.00 -3.42
N VAL A 186 -9.58 11.98 -2.60
CA VAL A 186 -9.59 10.58 -3.06
C VAL A 186 -10.75 10.32 -4.02
N LEU A 187 -11.98 10.75 -3.70
CA LEU A 187 -13.11 10.61 -4.61
C LEU A 187 -12.91 11.41 -5.90
N GLY A 188 -12.34 12.61 -5.81
CA GLY A 188 -11.94 13.41 -6.96
C GLY A 188 -10.97 12.68 -7.86
N PHE A 189 -9.89 12.11 -7.29
CA PHE A 189 -8.93 11.31 -8.05
C PHE A 189 -9.61 10.11 -8.74
N VAL A 190 -10.35 9.30 -7.98
CA VAL A 190 -11.01 8.08 -8.47
C VAL A 190 -12.01 8.40 -9.58
N SER A 191 -12.81 9.46 -9.43
CA SER A 191 -13.84 9.85 -10.40
C SER A 191 -13.31 10.29 -11.77
N HIS A 192 -12.06 10.72 -11.83
CA HIS A 192 -11.38 11.08 -13.09
C HIS A 192 -10.74 9.89 -13.80
N GLN A 193 -10.71 8.71 -13.18
CA GLN A 193 -10.18 7.51 -13.83
C GLN A 193 -11.29 6.76 -14.56
N HIS A 194 -11.01 6.27 -15.77
CA HIS A 194 -11.92 5.45 -16.59
C HIS A 194 -11.42 4.00 -16.71
N HIS A 195 -10.61 3.56 -15.75
CA HIS A 195 -9.97 2.25 -15.70
C HIS A 195 -9.81 1.82 -14.23
N ALA A 196 -9.17 0.68 -13.99
CA ALA A 196 -8.98 0.16 -12.64
C ALA A 196 -8.21 1.13 -11.73
N VAL A 197 -8.67 1.26 -10.49
CA VAL A 197 -7.98 2.03 -9.45
C VAL A 197 -7.66 1.13 -8.28
N GLY A 198 -6.37 1.00 -7.96
CA GLY A 198 -5.89 0.38 -6.74
C GLY A 198 -6.01 1.34 -5.54
N ILE A 199 -6.37 0.80 -4.39
CA ILE A 199 -6.43 1.57 -3.13
C ILE A 199 -5.43 0.97 -2.16
N GLU A 200 -4.47 1.77 -1.72
CA GLU A 200 -3.45 1.40 -0.74
C GLU A 200 -3.65 2.23 0.53
N ILE A 201 -3.48 1.59 1.69
CA ILE A 201 -3.51 2.28 2.98
C ILE A 201 -2.29 1.82 3.77
N ASP A 202 -1.28 2.70 3.88
CA ASP A 202 -0.20 2.42 4.80
C ASP A 202 -0.64 2.69 6.24
N MET A 203 -0.36 1.75 7.13
CA MET A 203 -0.75 1.85 8.53
C MET A 203 -0.07 3.01 9.26
N ASP A 204 1.06 3.51 8.77
CA ASP A 204 1.77 4.65 9.38
C ASP A 204 1.12 6.00 9.07
N SER A 205 0.19 6.05 8.12
CA SER A 205 -0.67 7.21 7.89
C SER A 205 -1.73 7.41 8.99
N ILE A 206 -1.98 6.38 9.81
CA ILE A 206 -2.99 6.39 10.87
C ILE A 206 -2.32 6.73 12.21
N ALA A 207 -2.82 7.74 12.90
CA ALA A 207 -2.28 8.17 14.18
C ALA A 207 -2.27 7.03 15.21
N TYR A 208 -1.16 6.87 15.92
CA TYR A 208 -0.94 5.85 16.96
C TYR A 208 -1.03 4.39 16.48
N MET A 209 -1.10 4.14 15.17
CA MET A 209 -1.09 2.77 14.65
C MET A 209 0.32 2.18 14.75
N PRO A 210 0.49 1.01 15.36
CA PRO A 210 1.78 0.32 15.37
C PRO A 210 2.22 -0.02 13.94
N SER A 211 3.33 0.55 13.51
CA SER A 211 3.89 0.39 12.16
C SER A 211 5.41 0.51 12.20
N SER A 212 6.07 0.28 11.06
CA SER A 212 7.53 0.47 10.92
C SER A 212 7.96 1.93 11.12
N ALA A 213 7.07 2.90 10.82
CA ALA A 213 7.30 4.33 10.97
C ALA A 213 6.23 4.99 11.86
N PHE A 214 6.00 4.43 13.04
CA PHE A 214 5.01 4.91 14.01
C PHE A 214 5.03 6.42 14.19
N SER A 215 3.85 7.05 14.07
CA SER A 215 3.62 8.47 14.34
C SER A 215 2.42 8.68 15.26
N PRO A 216 2.47 9.63 16.19
CA PRO A 216 1.30 10.06 16.96
C PRO A 216 0.39 10.99 16.15
N SER A 217 0.82 11.47 14.99
CA SER A 217 0.09 12.36 14.08
C SER A 217 -0.27 11.60 12.80
N GLY A 218 -1.48 11.78 12.32
CA GLY A 218 -2.01 11.12 11.12
C GLY A 218 -3.53 11.09 11.15
N TRP A 219 -4.11 10.31 10.25
CA TRP A 219 -5.55 10.13 10.14
C TRP A 219 -6.13 9.39 11.36
N SER A 220 -7.32 9.75 11.77
CA SER A 220 -8.07 8.94 12.72
C SER A 220 -8.63 7.69 12.04
N LEU A 221 -8.87 6.62 12.81
CA LEU A 221 -9.53 5.41 12.31
C LEU A 221 -10.92 5.72 11.71
N ASP A 222 -11.65 6.69 12.27
CA ASP A 222 -12.97 7.06 11.76
C ASP A 222 -12.91 7.77 10.41
N GLN A 223 -11.87 8.56 10.15
CA GLN A 223 -11.65 9.17 8.82
C GLN A 223 -11.36 8.10 7.77
N ILE A 224 -10.46 7.15 8.06
CA ILE A 224 -10.15 6.04 7.16
C ILE A 224 -11.37 5.14 6.95
N ARG A 225 -12.10 4.82 8.02
CA ARG A 225 -13.35 4.05 7.93
C ARG A 225 -14.39 4.74 7.05
N THR A 226 -14.56 6.06 7.23
CA THR A 226 -15.50 6.85 6.40
C THR A 226 -15.10 6.82 4.94
N LEU A 227 -13.79 6.97 4.65
CA LEU A 227 -13.27 6.86 3.30
C LEU A 227 -13.61 5.50 2.66
N LEU A 228 -13.27 4.39 3.35
CA LEU A 228 -13.53 3.04 2.85
C LEU A 228 -15.02 2.78 2.60
N LEU A 229 -15.91 3.25 3.49
CA LEU A 229 -17.37 3.13 3.32
C LEU A 229 -17.92 3.94 2.13
N LYS A 230 -17.17 4.90 1.62
CA LYS A 230 -17.57 5.72 0.47
C LYS A 230 -16.97 5.24 -0.85
N LEU A 231 -15.90 4.43 -0.76
CA LEU A 231 -15.27 3.80 -1.93
C LEU A 231 -15.93 2.45 -2.30
N GLY A 232 -16.53 1.74 -1.34
CA GLY A 232 -17.27 0.48 -1.53
C GLY A 232 -18.74 0.72 -1.66
#